data_2fec81174cca12214532ae1e25db5f77
#
_entry.id   2fec81174cca12214532ae1e25db5f77
#
_cell.length_a   1.000
_cell.length_b   1.000
_cell.length_c   1.000
_cell.angle_alpha   90.00
_cell.angle_beta   90.00
_cell.angle_gamma   90.00
#
_symmetry.space_group_name_H-M   'P 1'
#
loop_
_entity.id
_entity.type
_entity.pdbx_description
1 polymer ?
#
loop_
_entity_poly.entity_id
_entity_poly.type
_entity_poly.pdbx_seq_one_letter_code
_entity_poly.pdbx_strand_id
1 'polypeptide(L)'
;MEMRALAQSSTVDFWHLRWEDAVAKGLRIIELASRVEDPISQASARRWVAITLINMGEPNRANPHAAATLVIAKRTRDQYVLATALWFNELLFSYQGDWEAAKVFSEQGLLLSPSDNRMVSSRMLLEYQVGNVAEAREYMERFVEGIQLLPPPPNYDQAAMALKIPLVVQITGDMDLLQIAENAADMVLSASSATPLVSQLARWGLALIAILRGDVKSAREQYSSLILGHTRFVVVSGDRVLGLLSQTMGDSDQAATHFEGALAFCRKAGYRPELAWTCHDYAETLLQRQSPADQAKIMELLEEGISISTDLGMAPLLKNVISLKEREESSLVRGTGYPNGLTEREVEVLRLVAAGRTDREIAEELIIAVRTVTTHVSNILNKTDSANRTEAASYATRQGLA
;
A
#
# COMPACT_ATOMS: atom_id res chain seq x y z
N MET A 1 34.52 2.88 -25.52
CA MET A 1 33.29 3.18 -26.28
C MET A 1 32.12 2.31 -25.80
N GLU A 2 32.30 0.99 -25.70
CA GLU A 2 31.26 0.02 -25.25
C GLU A 2 30.60 0.39 -23.91
N MET A 3 31.38 0.65 -22.84
CA MET A 3 30.83 1.00 -21.52
C MET A 3 29.92 2.23 -21.55
N ARG A 4 30.27 3.28 -22.31
CA ARG A 4 29.45 4.50 -22.40
C ARG A 4 28.10 4.22 -23.07
N ALA A 5 28.09 3.44 -24.15
CA ALA A 5 26.87 3.04 -24.84
C ALA A 5 25.99 2.17 -23.97
N LEU A 6 26.56 1.20 -23.24
CA LEU A 6 25.85 0.36 -22.28
C LEU A 6 25.26 1.19 -21.13
N ALA A 7 26.00 2.17 -20.59
CA ALA A 7 25.54 3.00 -19.49
C ALA A 7 24.32 3.84 -19.90
N GLN A 8 24.35 4.47 -21.07
CA GLN A 8 23.20 5.20 -21.59
C GLN A 8 21.98 4.26 -21.80
N SER A 9 22.22 3.10 -22.44
CA SER A 9 21.16 2.14 -22.71
C SER A 9 20.56 1.56 -21.42
N SER A 10 21.39 1.20 -20.43
CA SER A 10 20.93 0.69 -19.12
C SER A 10 20.06 1.71 -18.36
N THR A 11 20.47 2.99 -18.39
CA THR A 11 19.67 4.06 -17.77
C THR A 11 18.34 4.25 -18.50
N VAL A 12 18.33 4.21 -19.83
CA VAL A 12 17.07 4.26 -20.61
C VAL A 12 16.18 3.07 -20.26
N ASP A 13 16.73 1.86 -20.16
CA ASP A 13 15.96 0.67 -19.82
C ASP A 13 15.32 0.79 -18.44
N PHE A 14 16.03 1.31 -17.44
CA PHE A 14 15.48 1.56 -16.11
C PHE A 14 14.26 2.50 -16.16
N TRP A 15 14.39 3.66 -16.80
CA TRP A 15 13.31 4.63 -16.92
C TRP A 15 12.13 4.14 -17.76
N HIS A 16 12.37 3.14 -18.64
CA HIS A 16 11.35 2.50 -19.48
C HIS A 16 10.84 1.17 -18.91
N LEU A 17 11.14 0.86 -17.64
CA LEU A 17 10.67 -0.33 -16.92
C LEU A 17 11.16 -1.67 -17.54
N ARG A 18 12.23 -1.64 -18.33
CA ARG A 18 12.91 -2.85 -18.84
C ARG A 18 14.01 -3.28 -17.86
N TRP A 19 13.59 -3.72 -16.69
CA TRP A 19 14.48 -3.88 -15.55
C TRP A 19 15.47 -5.03 -15.68
N GLU A 20 15.07 -6.15 -16.29
CA GLU A 20 15.97 -7.27 -16.59
C GLU A 20 17.11 -6.83 -17.51
N ASP A 21 16.80 -6.07 -18.56
CA ASP A 21 17.79 -5.53 -19.49
C ASP A 21 18.71 -4.49 -18.80
N ALA A 22 18.15 -3.65 -17.94
CA ALA A 22 18.91 -2.68 -17.17
C ALA A 22 19.92 -3.36 -16.25
N VAL A 23 19.52 -4.42 -15.55
CA VAL A 23 20.40 -5.22 -14.67
C VAL A 23 21.48 -5.92 -15.50
N ALA A 24 21.13 -6.59 -16.59
CA ALA A 24 22.08 -7.32 -17.42
C ALA A 24 23.18 -6.39 -18.00
N LYS A 25 22.78 -5.23 -18.53
CA LYS A 25 23.71 -4.21 -19.01
C LYS A 25 24.55 -3.61 -17.89
N GLY A 26 23.95 -3.34 -16.74
CA GLY A 26 24.66 -2.83 -15.56
C GLY A 26 25.74 -3.79 -15.06
N LEU A 27 25.46 -5.09 -14.99
CA LEU A 27 26.44 -6.11 -14.62
C LEU A 27 27.60 -6.18 -15.63
N ARG A 28 27.29 -6.06 -16.93
CA ARG A 28 28.34 -6.01 -17.98
C ARG A 28 29.23 -4.79 -17.84
N ILE A 29 28.66 -3.62 -17.51
CA ILE A 29 29.47 -2.40 -17.24
C ILE A 29 30.38 -2.62 -16.02
N ILE A 30 29.89 -3.22 -14.94
CA ILE A 30 30.68 -3.51 -13.75
C ILE A 30 31.89 -4.38 -14.12
N GLU A 31 31.67 -5.42 -14.90
CA GLU A 31 32.76 -6.31 -15.38
C GLU A 31 33.81 -5.54 -16.19
N LEU A 32 33.38 -4.76 -17.19
CA LEU A 32 34.27 -3.98 -18.04
C LEU A 32 35.06 -2.93 -17.24
N ALA A 33 34.37 -2.20 -16.36
CA ALA A 33 34.96 -1.16 -15.53
C ALA A 33 35.97 -1.74 -14.53
N SER A 34 35.75 -2.97 -14.05
CA SER A 34 36.70 -3.68 -13.22
C SER A 34 38.00 -4.02 -13.94
N ARG A 35 37.91 -4.40 -15.24
CA ARG A 35 39.08 -4.74 -16.07
C ARG A 35 39.99 -3.55 -16.36
N VAL A 36 39.39 -2.33 -16.41
CA VAL A 36 40.15 -1.09 -16.72
C VAL A 36 40.36 -0.21 -15.49
N GLU A 37 40.08 -0.73 -14.32
CA GLU A 37 40.22 -0.06 -13.00
C GLU A 37 39.52 1.31 -12.96
N ASP A 38 38.28 1.40 -13.53
CA ASP A 38 37.44 2.60 -13.48
C ASP A 38 36.42 2.52 -12.33
N PRO A 39 36.74 3.05 -11.14
CA PRO A 39 35.87 2.97 -9.97
C PRO A 39 34.62 3.84 -10.12
N ILE A 40 34.65 4.92 -10.91
CA ILE A 40 33.51 5.83 -11.10
C ILE A 40 32.44 5.12 -11.92
N SER A 41 32.82 4.52 -13.05
CA SER A 41 31.89 3.72 -13.86
C SER A 41 31.35 2.51 -13.09
N GLN A 42 32.18 1.85 -12.27
CA GLN A 42 31.74 0.78 -11.38
C GLN A 42 30.66 1.25 -10.40
N ALA A 43 30.90 2.36 -9.68
CA ALA A 43 29.96 2.88 -8.71
C ALA A 43 28.64 3.30 -9.39
N SER A 44 28.74 3.97 -10.54
CA SER A 44 27.57 4.39 -11.33
C SER A 44 26.73 3.19 -11.79
N ALA A 45 27.33 2.14 -12.29
CA ALA A 45 26.60 0.95 -12.72
C ALA A 45 26.00 0.18 -11.53
N ARG A 46 26.76 0.00 -10.44
CA ARG A 46 26.30 -0.71 -9.24
C ARG A 46 25.08 -0.05 -8.60
N ARG A 47 25.02 1.29 -8.55
CA ARG A 47 23.84 2.00 -8.02
C ARG A 47 22.58 1.72 -8.83
N TRP A 48 22.67 1.71 -10.18
CA TRP A 48 21.53 1.41 -11.04
C TRP A 48 21.10 -0.06 -10.93
N VAL A 49 22.06 -0.98 -10.85
CA VAL A 49 21.77 -2.39 -10.57
C VAL A 49 21.09 -2.55 -9.22
N ALA A 50 21.58 -1.89 -8.17
CA ALA A 50 21.00 -1.98 -6.83
C ALA A 50 19.55 -1.52 -6.81
N ILE A 51 19.24 -0.31 -7.30
CA ILE A 51 17.87 0.21 -7.26
C ILE A 51 16.92 -0.63 -8.13
N THR A 52 17.40 -1.12 -9.27
CA THR A 52 16.58 -1.98 -10.13
C THR A 52 16.25 -3.28 -9.44
N LEU A 53 17.22 -3.93 -8.80
CA LEU A 53 17.00 -5.17 -8.04
C LEU A 53 16.09 -4.96 -6.83
N ILE A 54 16.20 -3.83 -6.14
CA ILE A 54 15.26 -3.45 -5.07
C ILE A 54 13.83 -3.41 -5.61
N ASN A 55 13.61 -2.73 -6.73
CA ASN A 55 12.28 -2.63 -7.35
C ASN A 55 11.77 -3.99 -7.87
N MET A 56 12.65 -4.91 -8.24
CA MET A 56 12.31 -6.28 -8.62
C MET A 56 12.00 -7.20 -7.43
N GLY A 57 12.18 -6.74 -6.18
CA GLY A 57 11.99 -7.56 -4.98
C GLY A 57 13.16 -8.53 -4.71
N GLU A 58 14.37 -8.15 -5.12
CA GLU A 58 15.58 -8.95 -4.99
C GLU A 58 16.64 -8.26 -4.09
N PRO A 59 16.31 -7.87 -2.83
CA PRO A 59 17.19 -7.10 -1.98
C PRO A 59 18.50 -7.83 -1.64
N ASN A 60 18.48 -9.14 -1.55
CA ASN A 60 19.69 -9.94 -1.29
C ASN A 60 20.72 -9.82 -2.43
N ARG A 61 20.26 -9.66 -3.67
CA ARG A 61 21.13 -9.38 -4.82
C ARG A 61 21.52 -7.91 -4.90
N ALA A 62 20.64 -7.00 -4.46
CA ALA A 62 20.90 -5.55 -4.45
C ALA A 62 21.97 -5.16 -3.43
N ASN A 63 21.94 -5.75 -2.24
CA ASN A 63 22.76 -5.40 -1.08
C ASN A 63 24.29 -5.32 -1.39
N PRO A 64 24.93 -6.34 -2.02
CA PRO A 64 26.35 -6.24 -2.37
C PRO A 64 26.67 -5.08 -3.32
N HIS A 65 25.73 -4.70 -4.20
CA HIS A 65 25.94 -3.57 -5.10
C HIS A 65 25.79 -2.23 -4.38
N ALA A 66 24.79 -2.08 -3.52
CA ALA A 66 24.59 -0.88 -2.68
C ALA A 66 25.80 -0.65 -1.74
N ALA A 67 26.25 -1.68 -1.03
CA ALA A 67 27.41 -1.62 -0.15
C ALA A 67 28.70 -1.29 -0.90
N ALA A 68 28.96 -1.94 -2.03
CA ALA A 68 30.14 -1.64 -2.86
C ALA A 68 30.14 -0.22 -3.42
N THR A 69 28.95 0.30 -3.81
CA THR A 69 28.83 1.70 -4.26
C THR A 69 29.25 2.66 -3.17
N LEU A 70 28.82 2.45 -1.93
CA LEU A 70 29.18 3.28 -0.78
C LEU A 70 30.71 3.27 -0.51
N VAL A 71 31.34 2.10 -0.56
CA VAL A 71 32.79 1.97 -0.37
C VAL A 71 33.56 2.74 -1.46
N ILE A 72 33.16 2.56 -2.70
CA ILE A 72 33.80 3.26 -3.83
C ILE A 72 33.60 4.77 -3.72
N ALA A 73 32.37 5.24 -3.44
CA ALA A 73 32.04 6.65 -3.33
C ALA A 73 32.86 7.35 -2.23
N LYS A 74 33.02 6.74 -1.06
CA LYS A 74 33.86 7.25 0.03
C LYS A 74 35.34 7.36 -0.40
N ARG A 75 35.85 6.39 -1.15
CA ARG A 75 37.24 6.38 -1.61
C ARG A 75 37.52 7.40 -2.71
N THR A 76 36.58 7.59 -3.63
CA THR A 76 36.73 8.54 -4.74
C THR A 76 36.38 9.98 -4.34
N ARG A 77 35.78 10.19 -3.17
CA ARG A 77 35.30 11.49 -2.66
C ARG A 77 34.29 12.17 -3.61
N ASP A 78 33.58 11.41 -4.41
CA ASP A 78 32.51 11.89 -5.26
C ASP A 78 31.23 12.10 -4.45
N GLN A 79 30.90 13.36 -4.16
CA GLN A 79 29.78 13.71 -3.29
C GLN A 79 28.42 13.30 -3.89
N TYR A 80 28.23 13.39 -5.20
CA TYR A 80 26.99 12.98 -5.85
C TYR A 80 26.78 11.47 -5.78
N VAL A 81 27.81 10.70 -6.07
CA VAL A 81 27.75 9.23 -5.95
C VAL A 81 27.56 8.83 -4.50
N LEU A 82 28.20 9.53 -3.56
CA LEU A 82 28.05 9.27 -2.12
C LEU A 82 26.61 9.55 -1.65
N ALA A 83 26.04 10.70 -1.97
CA ALA A 83 24.66 11.02 -1.62
C ALA A 83 23.67 9.98 -2.18
N THR A 84 23.87 9.58 -3.43
CA THR A 84 23.02 8.56 -4.08
C THR A 84 23.21 7.18 -3.45
N ALA A 85 24.44 6.79 -3.07
CA ALA A 85 24.71 5.52 -2.38
C ALA A 85 24.06 5.48 -0.98
N LEU A 86 24.10 6.59 -0.26
CA LEU A 86 23.45 6.73 1.05
C LEU A 86 21.92 6.57 0.91
N TRP A 87 21.32 7.23 -0.09
CA TRP A 87 19.89 7.11 -0.35
C TRP A 87 19.46 5.68 -0.72
N PHE A 88 20.21 4.95 -1.54
CA PHE A 88 19.85 3.57 -1.89
C PHE A 88 19.98 2.61 -0.70
N ASN A 89 20.97 2.81 0.18
CA ASN A 89 21.05 2.04 1.40
C ASN A 89 19.88 2.39 2.35
N GLU A 90 19.53 3.67 2.50
CA GLU A 90 18.36 4.09 3.25
C GLU A 90 17.08 3.40 2.74
N LEU A 91 16.82 3.42 1.43
CA LEU A 91 15.65 2.76 0.84
C LEU A 91 15.63 1.25 1.11
N LEU A 92 16.78 0.59 0.96
CA LEU A 92 16.90 -0.86 1.16
C LEU A 92 16.52 -1.24 2.61
N PHE A 93 17.05 -0.53 3.59
CA PHE A 93 16.74 -0.77 4.99
C PHE A 93 15.32 -0.36 5.36
N SER A 94 14.82 0.76 4.82
CA SER A 94 13.42 1.19 5.00
C SER A 94 12.42 0.14 4.49
N TYR A 95 12.67 -0.45 3.32
CA TYR A 95 11.77 -1.49 2.78
C TYR A 95 11.82 -2.81 3.55
N GLN A 96 12.93 -3.10 4.23
CA GLN A 96 13.07 -4.25 5.12
C GLN A 96 12.51 -3.98 6.53
N GLY A 97 12.29 -2.71 6.89
CA GLY A 97 11.82 -2.28 8.21
C GLY A 97 12.94 -2.09 9.24
N ASP A 98 14.19 -2.04 8.80
CA ASP A 98 15.32 -1.66 9.67
C ASP A 98 15.43 -0.14 9.73
N TRP A 99 14.53 0.47 10.54
CA TRP A 99 14.42 1.92 10.65
C TRP A 99 15.67 2.57 11.21
N GLU A 100 16.37 1.91 12.13
CA GLU A 100 17.61 2.44 12.75
C GLU A 100 18.71 2.58 11.70
N ALA A 101 18.95 1.54 10.92
CA ALA A 101 19.90 1.61 9.82
C ALA A 101 19.48 2.64 8.77
N ALA A 102 18.20 2.70 8.39
CA ALA A 102 17.67 3.67 7.46
C ALA A 102 17.88 5.10 7.95
N LYS A 103 17.63 5.39 9.23
CA LYS A 103 17.87 6.70 9.85
C LYS A 103 19.33 7.11 9.79
N VAL A 104 20.24 6.22 10.12
CA VAL A 104 21.70 6.48 10.05
C VAL A 104 22.11 6.88 8.62
N PHE A 105 21.62 6.19 7.61
CA PHE A 105 21.93 6.53 6.22
C PHE A 105 21.28 7.85 5.78
N SER A 106 20.03 8.12 6.16
CA SER A 106 19.36 9.37 5.84
C SER A 106 20.00 10.58 6.51
N GLU A 107 20.44 10.46 7.77
CA GLU A 107 21.16 11.51 8.49
C GLU A 107 22.48 11.86 7.80
N GLN A 108 23.29 10.84 7.45
CA GLN A 108 24.52 11.08 6.70
C GLN A 108 24.26 11.72 5.34
N GLY A 109 23.22 11.32 4.65
CA GLY A 109 22.81 11.89 3.36
C GLY A 109 22.35 13.33 3.47
N LEU A 110 21.54 13.67 4.46
CA LEU A 110 21.04 15.02 4.71
C LEU A 110 22.13 15.97 5.24
N LEU A 111 23.13 15.46 5.96
CA LEU A 111 24.32 16.24 6.30
C LEU A 111 25.16 16.60 5.07
N LEU A 112 25.23 15.70 4.09
CA LEU A 112 25.97 15.91 2.84
C LEU A 112 25.20 16.83 1.87
N SER A 113 23.88 16.64 1.77
CA SER A 113 22.97 17.36 0.87
C SER A 113 21.64 17.64 1.57
N PRO A 114 21.50 18.75 2.33
CA PRO A 114 20.31 19.04 3.11
C PRO A 114 19.03 19.21 2.30
N SER A 115 19.15 19.54 1.01
CA SER A 115 18.02 19.75 0.08
C SER A 115 17.79 18.57 -0.88
N ASP A 116 18.36 17.39 -0.63
CA ASP A 116 18.10 16.22 -1.46
C ASP A 116 16.67 15.71 -1.21
N ASN A 117 15.74 16.10 -2.08
CA ASN A 117 14.32 15.76 -1.98
C ASN A 117 14.05 14.26 -1.91
N ARG A 118 14.91 13.44 -2.50
CA ARG A 118 14.81 11.98 -2.45
C ARG A 118 14.95 11.49 -1.00
N MET A 119 15.96 12.00 -0.30
CA MET A 119 16.25 11.67 1.09
C MET A 119 15.20 12.28 2.04
N VAL A 120 14.86 13.56 1.83
CA VAL A 120 13.82 14.26 2.60
C VAL A 120 12.49 13.50 2.55
N SER A 121 12.05 13.11 1.35
CA SER A 121 10.77 12.41 1.17
C SER A 121 10.78 10.96 1.66
N SER A 122 11.93 10.30 1.65
CA SER A 122 12.06 8.96 2.23
C SER A 122 12.01 9.02 3.76
N ARG A 123 12.74 9.97 4.37
CA ARG A 123 12.71 10.18 5.81
C ARG A 123 11.32 10.60 6.30
N MET A 124 10.63 11.49 5.58
CA MET A 124 9.25 11.85 5.84
C MET A 124 8.35 10.61 5.98
N LEU A 125 8.38 9.73 4.98
CA LEU A 125 7.54 8.53 4.99
C LEU A 125 7.90 7.58 6.13
N LEU A 126 9.20 7.41 6.41
CA LEU A 126 9.68 6.60 7.53
C LEU A 126 9.12 7.11 8.87
N GLU A 127 9.23 8.41 9.14
CA GLU A 127 8.77 8.99 10.41
C GLU A 127 7.24 8.88 10.56
N TYR A 128 6.47 9.02 9.48
CA TYR A 128 5.02 8.73 9.52
C TYR A 128 4.73 7.26 9.81
N GLN A 129 5.50 6.31 9.24
CA GLN A 129 5.31 4.88 9.47
C GLN A 129 5.50 4.49 10.94
N VAL A 130 6.46 5.09 11.63
CA VAL A 130 6.73 4.82 13.06
C VAL A 130 5.91 5.70 14.00
N GLY A 131 5.17 6.70 13.47
CA GLY A 131 4.29 7.56 14.26
C GLY A 131 4.95 8.80 14.84
N ASN A 132 6.14 9.18 14.40
CA ASN A 132 6.82 10.43 14.78
C ASN A 132 6.26 11.63 14.00
N VAL A 133 4.97 11.93 14.22
CA VAL A 133 4.20 12.90 13.40
C VAL A 133 4.83 14.30 13.36
N ALA A 134 5.43 14.76 14.45
CA ALA A 134 6.04 16.09 14.51
C ALA A 134 7.24 16.19 13.54
N GLU A 135 8.19 15.25 13.65
CA GLU A 135 9.36 15.18 12.78
C GLU A 135 8.96 14.91 11.31
N ALA A 136 8.00 14.01 11.11
CA ALA A 136 7.46 13.71 9.77
C ALA A 136 6.89 14.96 9.08
N ARG A 137 6.20 15.84 9.82
CA ARG A 137 5.64 17.09 9.31
C ARG A 137 6.72 18.08 8.89
N GLU A 138 7.80 18.21 9.64
CA GLU A 138 8.94 19.04 9.27
C GLU A 138 9.56 18.57 7.94
N TYR A 139 9.71 17.25 7.74
CA TYR A 139 10.18 16.70 6.47
C TYR A 139 9.15 16.89 5.34
N MET A 140 7.85 16.84 5.62
CA MET A 140 6.80 17.13 4.63
C MET A 140 6.89 18.56 4.12
N GLU A 141 7.00 19.54 5.03
CA GLU A 141 7.14 20.96 4.69
C GLU A 141 8.39 21.17 3.81
N ARG A 142 9.54 20.65 4.23
CA ARG A 142 10.78 20.71 3.45
C ARG A 142 10.65 20.05 2.07
N PHE A 143 9.92 18.94 1.97
CA PHE A 143 9.71 18.25 0.69
C PHE A 143 8.84 19.08 -0.25
N VAL A 144 7.74 19.65 0.24
CA VAL A 144 6.84 20.50 -0.55
C VAL A 144 7.56 21.77 -1.03
N GLU A 145 8.30 22.46 -0.13
CA GLU A 145 9.11 23.63 -0.48
C GLU A 145 10.20 23.29 -1.50
N GLY A 146 10.93 22.19 -1.28
CA GLY A 146 12.01 21.77 -2.16
C GLY A 146 11.56 21.50 -3.59
N ILE A 147 10.34 20.99 -3.79
CA ILE A 147 9.79 20.74 -5.12
C ILE A 147 9.46 22.05 -5.86
N GLN A 148 9.05 23.09 -5.15
CA GLN A 148 8.77 24.41 -5.76
C GLN A 148 10.02 25.06 -6.38
N LEU A 149 11.21 24.67 -5.93
CA LEU A 149 12.49 25.16 -6.42
C LEU A 149 13.04 24.37 -7.62
N LEU A 150 12.38 23.25 -7.98
CA LEU A 150 12.83 22.40 -9.08
C LEU A 150 12.45 22.98 -10.46
N PRO A 151 13.21 22.62 -11.53
CA PRO A 151 12.80 22.94 -12.89
C PRO A 151 11.44 22.35 -13.23
N PRO A 152 10.75 22.91 -14.25
CA PRO A 152 9.44 22.41 -14.67
C PRO A 152 9.41 20.90 -14.92
N PRO A 153 8.25 20.24 -14.73
CA PRO A 153 8.10 18.79 -14.92
C PRO A 153 8.41 18.37 -16.37
N PRO A 154 8.62 17.06 -16.60
CA PRO A 154 8.47 15.99 -15.63
C PRO A 154 9.80 15.65 -14.93
N ASN A 155 9.79 15.51 -13.63
CA ASN A 155 10.93 14.97 -12.90
C ASN A 155 10.48 13.90 -11.88
N TYR A 156 11.46 13.15 -11.36
CA TYR A 156 11.21 12.06 -10.40
C TYR A 156 10.58 12.57 -9.09
N ASP A 157 11.01 13.73 -8.59
CA ASP A 157 10.57 14.24 -7.29
C ASP A 157 9.10 14.63 -7.31
N GLN A 158 8.60 15.21 -8.41
CA GLN A 158 7.17 15.50 -8.58
C GLN A 158 6.33 14.22 -8.65
N ALA A 159 6.81 13.21 -9.38
CA ALA A 159 6.14 11.90 -9.40
C ALA A 159 6.20 11.20 -8.04
N ALA A 160 7.30 11.34 -7.30
CA ALA A 160 7.42 10.86 -5.93
C ALA A 160 6.47 11.59 -4.97
N MET A 161 6.25 12.90 -5.15
CA MET A 161 5.25 13.67 -4.41
C MET A 161 3.84 13.14 -4.67
N ALA A 162 3.48 12.94 -5.94
CA ALA A 162 2.19 12.40 -6.32
C ALA A 162 1.91 11.04 -5.67
N LEU A 163 2.93 10.18 -5.50
CA LEU A 163 2.79 8.87 -4.88
C LEU A 163 2.87 8.90 -3.35
N LYS A 164 3.85 9.59 -2.77
CA LYS A 164 4.13 9.51 -1.33
C LYS A 164 3.11 10.26 -0.47
N ILE A 165 2.56 11.36 -0.94
CA ILE A 165 1.55 12.12 -0.19
C ILE A 165 0.28 11.29 0.06
N PRO A 166 -0.34 10.59 -0.90
CA PRO A 166 -1.46 9.72 -0.60
C PRO A 166 -1.14 8.59 0.40
N LEU A 167 0.10 8.07 0.41
CA LEU A 167 0.53 7.12 1.45
C LEU A 167 0.57 7.77 2.84
N VAL A 168 0.98 9.04 2.94
CA VAL A 168 0.89 9.79 4.19
C VAL A 168 -0.56 10.00 4.60
N VAL A 169 -1.45 10.33 3.66
CA VAL A 169 -2.89 10.46 3.94
C VAL A 169 -3.50 9.15 4.43
N GLN A 170 -3.09 8.02 3.89
CA GLN A 170 -3.51 6.69 4.40
C GLN A 170 -3.13 6.48 5.87
N ILE A 171 -1.98 7.02 6.30
CA ILE A 171 -1.51 6.92 7.69
C ILE A 171 -2.22 7.93 8.61
N THR A 172 -2.41 9.16 8.15
CA THR A 172 -2.85 10.30 8.97
C THR A 172 -4.34 10.60 8.90
N GLY A 173 -4.99 10.24 7.80
CA GLY A 173 -6.36 10.63 7.49
C GLY A 173 -6.52 12.09 7.01
N ASP A 174 -5.44 12.83 6.81
CA ASP A 174 -5.47 14.24 6.40
C ASP A 174 -5.74 14.39 4.90
N MET A 175 -7.02 14.41 4.54
CA MET A 175 -7.49 14.46 3.15
C MET A 175 -7.14 15.77 2.43
N ASP A 176 -6.83 16.85 3.15
CA ASP A 176 -6.51 18.16 2.56
C ASP A 176 -5.19 18.12 1.76
N LEU A 177 -4.31 17.20 2.11
CA LEU A 177 -3.05 16.98 1.40
C LEU A 177 -3.22 16.41 -0.02
N LEU A 178 -4.35 15.77 -0.33
CA LEU A 178 -4.55 15.09 -1.62
C LEU A 178 -4.47 16.04 -2.83
N GLN A 179 -4.86 17.30 -2.66
CA GLN A 179 -4.79 18.28 -3.75
C GLN A 179 -3.34 18.54 -4.20
N ILE A 180 -2.39 18.50 -3.28
CA ILE A 180 -0.96 18.65 -3.60
C ILE A 180 -0.50 17.49 -4.49
N ALA A 181 -0.90 16.27 -4.15
CA ALA A 181 -0.56 15.07 -4.92
C ALA A 181 -1.20 15.05 -6.30
N GLU A 182 -2.49 15.46 -6.41
CA GLU A 182 -3.18 15.58 -7.70
C GLU A 182 -2.48 16.56 -8.62
N ASN A 183 -2.18 17.78 -8.12
CA ASN A 183 -1.48 18.78 -8.91
C ASN A 183 -0.12 18.27 -9.41
N ALA A 184 0.62 17.55 -8.55
CA ALA A 184 1.89 16.95 -8.93
C ALA A 184 1.73 15.86 -10.01
N ALA A 185 0.70 15.01 -9.89
CA ALA A 185 0.39 13.98 -10.88
C ALA A 185 0.00 14.57 -12.24
N ASP A 186 -0.87 15.60 -12.23
CA ASP A 186 -1.32 16.27 -13.45
C ASP A 186 -0.16 16.95 -14.18
N MET A 187 0.74 17.61 -13.45
CA MET A 187 1.94 18.20 -14.04
C MET A 187 2.82 17.15 -14.72
N VAL A 188 3.01 16.00 -14.10
CA VAL A 188 3.80 14.90 -14.67
C VAL A 188 3.11 14.31 -15.90
N LEU A 189 1.82 14.00 -15.82
CA LEU A 189 1.10 13.29 -16.88
C LEU A 189 0.76 14.16 -18.09
N SER A 190 0.71 15.48 -17.93
CA SER A 190 0.55 16.43 -19.04
C SER A 190 1.81 16.63 -19.87
N ALA A 191 2.97 16.25 -19.36
CA ALA A 191 4.25 16.45 -20.03
C ALA A 191 4.56 15.31 -21.01
N SER A 192 4.71 15.62 -22.29
CA SER A 192 5.00 14.64 -23.36
C SER A 192 6.37 13.96 -23.22
N SER A 193 7.28 14.51 -22.42
CA SER A 193 8.61 13.97 -22.16
C SER A 193 8.68 13.07 -20.90
N ALA A 194 7.56 12.82 -20.23
CA ALA A 194 7.53 11.94 -19.08
C ALA A 194 7.92 10.49 -19.44
N THR A 195 8.90 9.95 -18.73
CA THR A 195 9.29 8.55 -18.93
C THR A 195 8.22 7.60 -18.35
N PRO A 196 8.15 6.35 -18.83
CA PRO A 196 7.20 5.37 -18.33
C PRO A 196 7.22 5.21 -16.79
N LEU A 197 8.40 5.17 -16.16
CA LEU A 197 8.52 5.07 -14.71
C LEU A 197 7.93 6.29 -13.99
N VAL A 198 8.26 7.50 -14.45
CA VAL A 198 7.75 8.75 -13.85
C VAL A 198 6.22 8.86 -14.00
N SER A 199 5.71 8.53 -15.20
CA SER A 199 4.26 8.47 -15.44
C SER A 199 3.55 7.42 -14.57
N GLN A 200 4.17 6.28 -14.36
CA GLN A 200 3.60 5.22 -13.54
C GLN A 200 3.53 5.60 -12.05
N LEU A 201 4.55 6.25 -11.51
CA LEU A 201 4.52 6.76 -10.14
C LEU A 201 3.36 7.75 -9.94
N ALA A 202 3.17 8.68 -10.89
CA ALA A 202 2.06 9.63 -10.86
C ALA A 202 0.69 8.93 -10.93
N ARG A 203 0.55 7.91 -11.80
CA ARG A 203 -0.69 7.11 -11.88
C ARG A 203 -0.97 6.30 -10.61
N TRP A 204 0.05 5.78 -9.94
CA TRP A 204 -0.14 5.13 -8.64
C TRP A 204 -0.61 6.11 -7.58
N GLY A 205 -0.10 7.36 -7.62
CA GLY A 205 -0.62 8.43 -6.78
C GLY A 205 -2.11 8.68 -7.01
N LEU A 206 -2.53 8.86 -8.27
CA LEU A 206 -3.95 9.03 -8.61
C LEU A 206 -4.80 7.80 -8.24
N ALA A 207 -4.24 6.59 -8.35
CA ALA A 207 -4.91 5.37 -7.90
C ALA A 207 -5.18 5.39 -6.39
N LEU A 208 -4.18 5.73 -5.58
CA LEU A 208 -4.33 5.86 -4.13
C LEU A 208 -5.32 6.97 -3.76
N ILE A 209 -5.34 8.10 -4.48
CA ILE A 209 -6.31 9.17 -4.29
C ILE A 209 -7.74 8.67 -4.59
N ALA A 210 -7.94 7.93 -5.68
CA ALA A 210 -9.24 7.35 -6.03
C ALA A 210 -9.73 6.37 -4.94
N ILE A 211 -8.82 5.54 -4.41
CA ILE A 211 -9.08 4.62 -3.31
C ILE A 211 -9.50 5.38 -2.05
N LEU A 212 -8.71 6.37 -1.62
CA LEU A 212 -8.97 7.15 -0.41
C LEU A 212 -10.30 7.92 -0.47
N ARG A 213 -10.72 8.35 -1.66
CA ARG A 213 -12.01 9.03 -1.89
C ARG A 213 -13.18 8.06 -2.13
N GLY A 214 -12.92 6.78 -2.33
CA GLY A 214 -13.95 5.81 -2.76
C GLY A 214 -14.50 6.11 -4.16
N ASP A 215 -13.72 6.76 -5.03
CA ASP A 215 -14.15 7.13 -6.38
C ASP A 215 -14.04 5.95 -7.35
N VAL A 216 -15.15 5.23 -7.51
CA VAL A 216 -15.26 4.04 -8.37
C VAL A 216 -14.90 4.31 -9.82
N LYS A 217 -15.25 5.51 -10.35
CA LYS A 217 -14.97 5.87 -11.74
C LYS A 217 -13.47 6.02 -11.95
N SER A 218 -12.82 6.85 -11.16
CA SER A 218 -11.38 7.06 -11.21
C SER A 218 -10.62 5.77 -10.91
N ALA A 219 -11.09 4.95 -9.96
CA ALA A 219 -10.49 3.65 -9.66
C ALA A 219 -10.47 2.74 -10.90
N ARG A 220 -11.55 2.67 -11.66
CA ARG A 220 -11.63 1.88 -12.90
C ARG A 220 -10.68 2.38 -13.99
N GLU A 221 -10.56 3.70 -14.14
CA GLU A 221 -9.65 4.32 -15.10
C GLU A 221 -8.19 4.00 -14.76
N GLN A 222 -7.80 4.15 -13.48
CA GLN A 222 -6.45 3.85 -13.02
C GLN A 222 -6.15 2.35 -13.09
N TYR A 223 -7.09 1.47 -12.70
CA TYR A 223 -6.93 0.03 -12.80
C TYR A 223 -6.59 -0.39 -14.24
N SER A 224 -7.40 0.04 -15.21
CA SER A 224 -7.20 -0.28 -16.63
C SER A 224 -5.84 0.20 -17.17
N SER A 225 -5.34 1.32 -16.66
CA SER A 225 -4.05 1.89 -17.03
C SER A 225 -2.87 1.15 -16.41
N LEU A 226 -3.01 0.68 -15.16
CA LEU A 226 -1.92 0.11 -14.36
C LEU A 226 -1.74 -1.38 -14.57
N ILE A 227 -2.81 -2.13 -14.86
CA ILE A 227 -2.73 -3.59 -15.04
C ILE A 227 -1.85 -4.01 -16.22
N LEU A 228 -1.67 -3.13 -17.20
CA LEU A 228 -0.82 -3.37 -18.36
C LEU A 228 0.68 -3.11 -18.08
N GLY A 229 0.99 -2.43 -16.99
CA GLY A 229 2.35 -2.10 -16.58
C GLY A 229 2.83 -3.05 -15.49
N HIS A 230 3.70 -4.00 -15.83
CA HIS A 230 4.21 -5.05 -14.93
C HIS A 230 5.15 -4.57 -13.81
N THR A 231 4.90 -3.40 -13.22
CA THR A 231 5.77 -2.89 -12.16
C THR A 231 5.44 -3.55 -10.84
N ARG A 232 6.39 -4.29 -10.27
CA ARG A 232 6.17 -5.07 -9.06
C ARG A 232 6.23 -4.23 -7.80
N PHE A 233 7.21 -3.31 -7.69
CA PHE A 233 7.41 -2.49 -6.50
C PHE A 233 8.14 -1.19 -6.80
N VAL A 234 7.60 -0.05 -6.38
CA VAL A 234 8.31 1.21 -6.18
C VAL A 234 7.67 1.93 -5.00
N VAL A 235 8.25 1.85 -3.81
CA VAL A 235 7.68 2.37 -2.54
C VAL A 235 6.47 1.56 -2.04
N VAL A 236 5.62 1.11 -2.94
CA VAL A 236 4.39 0.33 -2.68
C VAL A 236 4.31 -0.84 -3.66
N SER A 237 3.70 -1.94 -3.26
CA SER A 237 3.42 -3.07 -4.16
C SER A 237 2.35 -2.71 -5.19
N GLY A 238 2.64 -2.92 -6.47
CA GLY A 238 1.65 -2.73 -7.54
C GLY A 238 0.42 -3.61 -7.36
N ASP A 239 0.61 -4.86 -6.96
CA ASP A 239 -0.49 -5.78 -6.68
C ASP A 239 -1.35 -5.32 -5.49
N ARG A 240 -0.76 -4.72 -4.43
CA ARG A 240 -1.55 -4.14 -3.34
C ARG A 240 -2.43 -2.99 -3.85
N VAL A 241 -1.88 -2.08 -4.67
CA VAL A 241 -2.66 -0.97 -5.25
C VAL A 241 -3.77 -1.49 -6.16
N LEU A 242 -3.51 -2.51 -7.00
CA LEU A 242 -4.53 -3.14 -7.84
C LEU A 242 -5.60 -3.84 -7.01
N GLY A 243 -5.23 -4.47 -5.89
CA GLY A 243 -6.17 -5.05 -4.93
C GLY A 243 -7.12 -4.01 -4.33
N LEU A 244 -6.58 -2.90 -3.85
CA LEU A 244 -7.36 -1.77 -3.31
C LEU A 244 -8.27 -1.13 -4.37
N LEU A 245 -7.79 -0.98 -5.62
CA LEU A 245 -8.64 -0.49 -6.73
C LEU A 245 -9.79 -1.45 -7.02
N SER A 246 -9.53 -2.77 -7.05
CA SER A 246 -10.55 -3.79 -7.26
C SER A 246 -11.60 -3.76 -6.14
N GLN A 247 -11.18 -3.62 -4.88
CA GLN A 247 -12.05 -3.44 -3.74
C GLN A 247 -12.92 -2.18 -3.89
N THR A 248 -12.33 -1.05 -4.28
CA THR A 248 -13.05 0.22 -4.52
C THR A 248 -14.10 0.06 -5.62
N MET A 249 -13.83 -0.77 -6.63
CA MET A 249 -14.78 -1.10 -7.71
C MET A 249 -15.85 -2.12 -7.31
N GLY A 250 -15.74 -2.73 -6.11
CA GLY A 250 -16.67 -3.76 -5.62
C GLY A 250 -16.36 -5.18 -6.10
N ASP A 251 -15.19 -5.42 -6.71
CA ASP A 251 -14.75 -6.74 -7.17
C ASP A 251 -13.81 -7.38 -6.12
N SER A 252 -14.41 -7.99 -5.11
CA SER A 252 -13.68 -8.59 -3.99
C SER A 252 -12.87 -9.83 -4.37
N ASP A 253 -13.26 -10.59 -5.39
CA ASP A 253 -12.54 -11.79 -5.83
C ASP A 253 -11.27 -11.40 -6.59
N GLN A 254 -11.37 -10.38 -7.44
CA GLN A 254 -10.21 -9.80 -8.11
C GLN A 254 -9.28 -9.13 -7.11
N ALA A 255 -9.81 -8.42 -6.12
CA ALA A 255 -9.03 -7.83 -5.04
C ALA A 255 -8.22 -8.90 -4.28
N ALA A 256 -8.86 -10.01 -3.89
CA ALA A 256 -8.20 -11.13 -3.21
C ALA A 256 -7.05 -11.71 -4.05
N THR A 257 -7.24 -11.88 -5.36
CA THR A 257 -6.20 -12.38 -6.28
C THR A 257 -4.96 -11.48 -6.27
N HIS A 258 -5.15 -10.16 -6.32
CA HIS A 258 -4.04 -9.20 -6.27
C HIS A 258 -3.37 -9.17 -4.90
N PHE A 259 -4.13 -9.19 -3.81
CA PHE A 259 -3.55 -9.22 -2.47
C PHE A 259 -2.71 -10.48 -2.21
N GLU A 260 -3.12 -11.65 -2.68
CA GLU A 260 -2.26 -12.85 -2.60
C GLU A 260 -0.96 -12.68 -3.38
N GLY A 261 -0.99 -12.04 -4.55
CA GLY A 261 0.21 -11.65 -5.30
C GLY A 261 1.13 -10.73 -4.51
N ALA A 262 0.56 -9.71 -3.86
CA ALA A 262 1.29 -8.76 -3.03
C ALA A 262 1.92 -9.44 -1.80
N LEU A 263 1.18 -10.30 -1.09
CA LEU A 263 1.71 -11.09 0.04
C LEU A 263 2.88 -11.97 -0.39
N ALA A 264 2.73 -12.73 -1.48
CA ALA A 264 3.77 -13.60 -2.00
C ALA A 264 5.04 -12.82 -2.36
N PHE A 265 4.88 -11.66 -3.03
CA PHE A 265 5.97 -10.78 -3.37
C PHE A 265 6.69 -10.23 -2.13
N CYS A 266 5.95 -9.63 -1.18
CA CYS A 266 6.52 -9.00 0.01
C CYS A 266 7.22 -10.03 0.91
N ARG A 267 6.64 -11.22 1.11
CA ARG A 267 7.26 -12.30 1.88
C ARG A 267 8.56 -12.77 1.23
N LYS A 268 8.57 -12.96 -0.10
CA LYS A 268 9.78 -13.35 -0.84
C LYS A 268 10.88 -12.29 -0.79
N ALA A 269 10.51 -11.02 -0.92
CA ALA A 269 11.44 -9.90 -0.90
C ALA A 269 11.91 -9.52 0.51
N GLY A 270 11.18 -9.92 1.55
CA GLY A 270 11.42 -9.47 2.93
C GLY A 270 11.03 -8.01 3.16
N TYR A 271 10.06 -7.48 2.39
CA TYR A 271 9.57 -6.11 2.52
C TYR A 271 8.48 -6.03 3.60
N ARG A 272 8.94 -6.10 4.85
CA ARG A 272 8.08 -6.26 6.02
C ARG A 272 7.06 -5.13 6.23
N PRO A 273 7.41 -3.83 6.07
CA PRO A 273 6.42 -2.76 6.22
C PRO A 273 5.26 -2.87 5.22
N GLU A 274 5.58 -3.14 3.96
CA GLU A 274 4.56 -3.30 2.91
C GLU A 274 3.74 -4.59 3.10
N LEU A 275 4.36 -5.65 3.64
CA LEU A 275 3.66 -6.87 4.02
C LEU A 275 2.61 -6.58 5.09
N ALA A 276 2.95 -5.81 6.12
CA ALA A 276 2.02 -5.43 7.17
C ALA A 276 0.82 -4.61 6.65
N TRP A 277 1.08 -3.64 5.77
CA TRP A 277 0.01 -2.89 5.08
C TRP A 277 -0.85 -3.79 4.20
N THR A 278 -0.25 -4.74 3.48
CA THR A 278 -0.98 -5.71 2.65
C THR A 278 -1.88 -6.60 3.49
N CYS A 279 -1.40 -7.07 4.65
CA CYS A 279 -2.20 -7.85 5.59
C CYS A 279 -3.41 -7.05 6.10
N HIS A 280 -3.21 -5.78 6.47
CA HIS A 280 -4.29 -4.90 6.90
C HIS A 280 -5.36 -4.74 5.82
N ASP A 281 -4.95 -4.32 4.62
CA ASP A 281 -5.87 -3.96 3.54
C ASP A 281 -6.62 -5.20 3.02
N TYR A 282 -5.95 -6.35 2.97
CA TYR A 282 -6.59 -7.60 2.58
C TYR A 282 -7.59 -8.08 3.63
N ALA A 283 -7.22 -8.04 4.91
CA ALA A 283 -8.14 -8.38 5.99
C ALA A 283 -9.39 -7.50 5.96
N GLU A 284 -9.23 -6.18 5.77
CA GLU A 284 -10.35 -5.24 5.65
C GLU A 284 -11.26 -5.58 4.45
N THR A 285 -10.67 -5.94 3.30
CA THR A 285 -11.41 -6.37 2.10
C THR A 285 -12.23 -7.62 2.36
N LEU A 286 -11.65 -8.63 3.02
CA LEU A 286 -12.34 -9.88 3.34
C LEU A 286 -13.45 -9.66 4.38
N LEU A 287 -13.24 -8.79 5.36
CA LEU A 287 -14.26 -8.39 6.34
C LEU A 287 -15.47 -7.73 5.66
N GLN A 288 -15.25 -6.89 4.64
CA GLN A 288 -16.34 -6.28 3.87
C GLN A 288 -17.13 -7.30 3.04
N ARG A 289 -16.50 -8.38 2.59
CA ARG A 289 -17.15 -9.48 1.86
C ARG A 289 -18.10 -10.31 2.74
N GLN A 290 -17.90 -10.31 4.06
CA GLN A 290 -18.71 -11.02 5.06
C GLN A 290 -18.92 -12.51 4.75
N SER A 291 -17.93 -13.17 4.15
CA SER A 291 -18.00 -14.60 3.85
C SER A 291 -17.46 -15.42 5.02
N PRO A 292 -18.25 -16.39 5.56
CA PRO A 292 -17.75 -17.27 6.63
C PRO A 292 -16.51 -18.08 6.23
N ALA A 293 -16.31 -18.32 4.94
CA ALA A 293 -15.14 -19.06 4.44
C ALA A 293 -13.83 -18.28 4.60
N ASP A 294 -13.91 -16.96 4.76
CA ASP A 294 -12.73 -16.09 4.87
C ASP A 294 -12.20 -15.96 6.30
N GLN A 295 -12.94 -16.44 7.29
CA GLN A 295 -12.66 -16.23 8.71
C GLN A 295 -11.24 -16.64 9.11
N ALA A 296 -10.79 -17.83 8.70
CA ALA A 296 -9.46 -18.30 9.02
C ALA A 296 -8.38 -17.42 8.39
N LYS A 297 -8.59 -16.96 7.14
CA LYS A 297 -7.66 -16.06 6.44
C LYS A 297 -7.60 -14.67 7.06
N ILE A 298 -8.74 -14.13 7.46
CA ILE A 298 -8.81 -12.84 8.16
C ILE A 298 -7.95 -12.89 9.43
N MET A 299 -8.13 -13.94 10.26
CA MET A 299 -7.36 -14.07 11.50
C MET A 299 -5.85 -14.23 11.24
N GLU A 300 -5.45 -15.05 10.24
CA GLU A 300 -4.05 -15.17 9.83
C GLU A 300 -3.45 -13.81 9.47
N LEU A 301 -4.14 -13.02 8.62
CA LEU A 301 -3.68 -11.71 8.17
C LEU A 301 -3.57 -10.70 9.30
N LEU A 302 -4.57 -10.67 10.19
CA LEU A 302 -4.56 -9.76 11.34
C LEU A 302 -3.43 -10.11 12.32
N GLU A 303 -3.18 -11.39 12.59
CA GLU A 303 -2.09 -11.84 13.47
C GLU A 303 -0.71 -11.52 12.86
N GLU A 304 -0.50 -11.79 11.57
CA GLU A 304 0.74 -11.45 10.88
C GLU A 304 0.95 -9.91 10.84
N GLY A 305 -0.10 -9.14 10.54
CA GLY A 305 -0.06 -7.68 10.54
C GLY A 305 0.26 -7.09 11.91
N ILE A 306 -0.33 -7.60 13.00
CA ILE A 306 -0.04 -7.20 14.38
C ILE A 306 1.41 -7.53 14.73
N SER A 307 1.84 -8.76 14.45
CA SER A 307 3.22 -9.21 14.75
C SER A 307 4.24 -8.30 14.08
N ILE A 308 4.12 -8.09 12.78
CA ILE A 308 5.07 -7.26 12.03
C ILE A 308 5.02 -5.80 12.49
N SER A 309 3.83 -5.23 12.66
CA SER A 309 3.69 -3.83 13.07
C SER A 309 4.24 -3.59 14.48
N THR A 310 4.11 -4.56 15.38
CA THR A 310 4.69 -4.52 16.72
C THR A 310 6.20 -4.58 16.66
N ASP A 311 6.75 -5.57 15.95
CA ASP A 311 8.20 -5.76 15.82
C ASP A 311 8.90 -4.54 15.21
N LEU A 312 8.25 -3.89 14.25
CA LEU A 312 8.79 -2.72 13.55
C LEU A 312 8.43 -1.39 14.22
N GLY A 313 7.62 -1.39 15.29
CA GLY A 313 7.18 -0.15 15.93
C GLY A 313 6.32 0.73 15.04
N MET A 314 5.55 0.17 14.09
CA MET A 314 4.65 0.90 13.20
C MET A 314 3.34 1.26 13.93
N ALA A 315 3.44 2.16 14.91
CA ALA A 315 2.35 2.47 15.83
C ALA A 315 1.02 2.86 15.15
N PRO A 316 0.99 3.68 14.08
CA PRO A 316 -0.26 4.00 13.40
C PRO A 316 -0.92 2.77 12.77
N LEU A 317 -0.17 1.94 12.06
CA LEU A 317 -0.70 0.73 11.44
C LEU A 317 -1.13 -0.30 12.50
N LEU A 318 -0.34 -0.51 13.54
CA LEU A 318 -0.66 -1.41 14.64
C LEU A 318 -2.04 -1.08 15.26
N LYS A 319 -2.29 0.22 15.50
CA LYS A 319 -3.60 0.69 15.99
C LYS A 319 -4.74 0.30 15.04
N ASN A 320 -4.54 0.46 13.74
CA ASN A 320 -5.56 0.13 12.73
C ASN A 320 -5.84 -1.37 12.68
N VAL A 321 -4.79 -2.20 12.67
CA VAL A 321 -4.93 -3.67 12.64
C VAL A 321 -5.61 -4.20 13.90
N ILE A 322 -5.26 -3.68 15.10
CA ILE A 322 -5.91 -4.03 16.35
C ILE A 322 -7.40 -3.65 16.31
N SER A 323 -7.73 -2.45 15.83
CA SER A 323 -9.11 -2.00 15.70
C SER A 323 -9.93 -2.89 14.76
N LEU A 324 -9.34 -3.36 13.65
CA LEU A 324 -9.99 -4.34 12.77
C LEU A 324 -10.24 -5.66 13.48
N LYS A 325 -9.28 -6.16 14.26
CA LYS A 325 -9.42 -7.41 15.02
C LYS A 325 -10.54 -7.32 16.07
N GLU A 326 -10.58 -6.23 16.84
CA GLU A 326 -11.62 -6.00 17.83
C GLU A 326 -13.04 -5.90 17.21
N ARG A 327 -13.15 -5.27 16.04
CA ARG A 327 -14.42 -5.21 15.27
C ARG A 327 -14.86 -6.60 14.85
N GLU A 328 -13.95 -7.44 14.37
CA GLU A 328 -14.24 -8.81 13.96
C GLU A 328 -14.66 -9.67 15.15
N GLU A 329 -13.90 -9.66 16.24
CA GLU A 329 -14.23 -10.39 17.46
C GLU A 329 -15.62 -9.98 18.02
N SER A 330 -15.91 -8.68 17.99
CA SER A 330 -17.23 -8.15 18.39
C SER A 330 -18.35 -8.60 17.46
N SER A 331 -18.07 -8.74 16.15
CA SER A 331 -19.02 -9.26 15.17
C SER A 331 -19.31 -10.74 15.38
N LEU A 332 -18.29 -11.53 15.68
CA LEU A 332 -18.42 -12.96 16.00
C LEU A 332 -19.21 -13.18 17.29
N VAL A 333 -18.94 -12.39 18.34
CA VAL A 333 -19.69 -12.47 19.61
C VAL A 333 -21.17 -12.11 19.40
N ARG A 334 -21.47 -11.12 18.56
CA ARG A 334 -22.85 -10.78 18.20
C ARG A 334 -23.52 -11.86 17.34
N GLY A 335 -22.74 -12.53 16.45
CA GLY A 335 -23.24 -13.63 15.59
C GLY A 335 -23.47 -14.95 16.34
N THR A 336 -22.77 -15.20 17.46
CA THR A 336 -22.91 -16.42 18.29
C THR A 336 -23.96 -16.31 19.39
N GLY A 337 -24.55 -15.13 19.59
CA GLY A 337 -25.55 -14.88 20.64
C GLY A 337 -26.92 -15.50 20.34
N TYR A 338 -27.26 -15.75 19.09
CA TYR A 338 -28.58 -16.26 18.73
C TYR A 338 -28.50 -17.48 17.78
N PRO A 339 -29.48 -18.43 17.90
CA PRO A 339 -29.49 -19.62 17.06
C PRO A 339 -29.50 -19.29 15.55
N ASN A 340 -28.89 -20.16 14.73
CA ASN A 340 -28.84 -20.07 13.28
C ASN A 340 -28.17 -18.77 12.75
N GLY A 341 -27.28 -18.13 13.53
CA GLY A 341 -26.56 -16.92 13.10
C GLY A 341 -27.46 -15.69 12.91
N LEU A 342 -28.58 -15.62 13.63
CA LEU A 342 -29.42 -14.42 13.68
C LEU A 342 -28.67 -13.27 14.35
N THR A 343 -28.75 -12.10 13.75
CA THR A 343 -28.22 -10.87 14.37
C THR A 343 -29.19 -10.34 15.42
N GLU A 344 -28.73 -9.51 16.35
CA GLU A 344 -29.57 -8.86 17.36
C GLU A 344 -30.78 -8.14 16.72
N ARG A 345 -30.55 -7.43 15.61
CA ARG A 345 -31.60 -6.73 14.86
C ARG A 345 -32.61 -7.68 14.22
N GLU A 346 -32.14 -8.80 13.69
CA GLU A 346 -33.05 -9.85 13.17
C GLU A 346 -33.84 -10.50 14.27
N VAL A 347 -33.29 -10.67 15.47
CA VAL A 347 -34.03 -11.18 16.65
C VAL A 347 -35.06 -10.16 17.15
N GLU A 348 -34.77 -8.88 17.17
CA GLU A 348 -35.76 -7.84 17.47
C GLU A 348 -36.95 -7.91 16.50
N VAL A 349 -36.66 -7.96 15.19
CA VAL A 349 -37.68 -8.11 14.16
C VAL A 349 -38.43 -9.44 14.33
N LEU A 350 -37.74 -10.54 14.61
CA LEU A 350 -38.33 -11.88 14.79
C LEU A 350 -39.26 -11.94 16.00
N ARG A 351 -38.93 -11.25 17.09
CA ARG A 351 -39.80 -11.11 18.27
C ARG A 351 -41.12 -10.43 17.92
N LEU A 352 -41.06 -9.34 17.13
CA LEU A 352 -42.25 -8.63 16.71
C LEU A 352 -43.06 -9.44 15.67
N VAL A 353 -42.39 -10.24 14.84
CA VAL A 353 -43.05 -11.22 13.96
C VAL A 353 -43.77 -12.27 14.77
N ALA A 354 -43.14 -12.79 15.81
CA ALA A 354 -43.77 -13.77 16.72
C ALA A 354 -44.95 -13.18 17.54
N ALA A 355 -44.87 -11.87 17.86
CA ALA A 355 -45.96 -11.11 18.43
C ALA A 355 -47.09 -10.76 17.44
N GLY A 356 -46.99 -11.22 16.18
CA GLY A 356 -48.03 -11.02 15.16
C GLY A 356 -48.06 -9.65 14.51
N ARG A 357 -47.01 -8.81 14.67
CA ARG A 357 -46.94 -7.48 14.09
C ARG A 357 -46.78 -7.55 12.59
N THR A 358 -47.36 -6.60 11.85
CA THR A 358 -47.15 -6.42 10.42
C THR A 358 -45.83 -5.70 10.15
N ASP A 359 -45.29 -5.79 8.94
CA ASP A 359 -44.04 -5.08 8.56
C ASP A 359 -44.13 -3.55 8.77
N ARG A 360 -45.34 -2.98 8.65
CA ARG A 360 -45.58 -1.56 8.88
C ARG A 360 -45.51 -1.21 10.36
N GLU A 361 -46.13 -2.01 11.22
CA GLU A 361 -46.07 -1.83 12.68
C GLU A 361 -44.62 -2.03 13.18
N ILE A 362 -43.90 -3.03 12.67
CA ILE A 362 -42.50 -3.26 13.01
C ILE A 362 -41.62 -2.06 12.56
N ALA A 363 -41.87 -1.51 11.39
CA ALA A 363 -41.15 -0.34 10.89
C ALA A 363 -41.36 0.89 11.78
N GLU A 364 -42.62 1.10 12.25
CA GLU A 364 -42.97 2.19 13.14
C GLU A 364 -42.34 2.00 14.53
N GLU A 365 -42.40 0.78 15.12
CA GLU A 365 -41.86 0.45 16.43
C GLU A 365 -40.32 0.53 16.48
N LEU A 366 -39.66 0.08 15.43
CA LEU A 366 -38.20 0.05 15.34
C LEU A 366 -37.61 1.31 14.70
N ILE A 367 -38.43 2.28 14.26
CA ILE A 367 -38.04 3.54 13.62
C ILE A 367 -37.17 3.30 12.37
N ILE A 368 -37.60 2.40 11.48
CA ILE A 368 -36.92 2.06 10.22
C ILE A 368 -37.90 2.04 9.04
N ALA A 369 -37.38 2.02 7.81
CA ALA A 369 -38.23 1.90 6.63
C ALA A 369 -38.87 0.51 6.52
N VAL A 370 -40.12 0.43 6.03
CA VAL A 370 -40.84 -0.85 5.80
C VAL A 370 -40.02 -1.80 4.91
N ARG A 371 -39.33 -1.27 3.89
CA ARG A 371 -38.44 -2.04 3.01
C ARG A 371 -37.29 -2.73 3.79
N THR A 372 -36.77 -2.05 4.79
CA THR A 372 -35.72 -2.61 5.67
C THR A 372 -36.28 -3.78 6.51
N VAL A 373 -37.48 -3.66 7.02
CA VAL A 373 -38.17 -4.77 7.73
C VAL A 373 -38.37 -5.97 6.79
N THR A 374 -38.85 -5.76 5.59
CA THR A 374 -39.03 -6.83 4.59
C THR A 374 -37.70 -7.55 4.28
N THR A 375 -36.60 -6.81 4.20
CA THR A 375 -35.26 -7.38 4.04
C THR A 375 -34.84 -8.23 5.24
N HIS A 376 -35.03 -7.73 6.46
CA HIS A 376 -34.77 -8.52 7.68
C HIS A 376 -35.63 -9.78 7.74
N VAL A 377 -36.92 -9.69 7.43
CA VAL A 377 -37.81 -10.87 7.41
C VAL A 377 -37.32 -11.90 6.40
N SER A 378 -36.91 -11.50 5.18
CA SER A 378 -36.35 -12.41 4.19
C SER A 378 -35.07 -13.10 4.70
N ASN A 379 -34.17 -12.35 5.32
CA ASN A 379 -32.96 -12.90 5.90
C ASN A 379 -33.25 -13.87 7.04
N ILE A 380 -34.21 -13.56 7.91
CA ILE A 380 -34.67 -14.43 8.99
C ILE A 380 -35.21 -15.77 8.43
N LEU A 381 -36.08 -15.72 7.42
CA LEU A 381 -36.60 -16.90 6.77
C LEU A 381 -35.50 -17.80 6.23
N ASN A 382 -34.53 -17.22 5.53
CA ASN A 382 -33.40 -17.96 4.99
C ASN A 382 -32.51 -18.57 6.11
N LYS A 383 -32.19 -17.80 7.16
CA LYS A 383 -31.33 -18.27 8.25
C LYS A 383 -31.99 -19.33 9.14
N THR A 384 -33.31 -19.25 9.33
CA THR A 384 -34.06 -20.18 10.16
C THR A 384 -34.63 -21.37 9.36
N ASP A 385 -34.37 -21.43 8.07
CA ASP A 385 -34.96 -22.43 7.14
C ASP A 385 -36.50 -22.51 7.27
N SER A 386 -37.11 -21.31 7.37
CA SER A 386 -38.55 -21.17 7.51
C SER A 386 -39.17 -20.78 6.19
N ALA A 387 -40.15 -21.55 5.70
CA ALA A 387 -40.80 -21.32 4.43
C ALA A 387 -41.69 -20.05 4.42
N ASN A 388 -42.13 -19.60 5.57
CA ASN A 388 -43.02 -18.46 5.73
C ASN A 388 -42.92 -17.81 7.12
N ARG A 389 -43.57 -16.63 7.24
CA ARG A 389 -43.59 -15.81 8.47
C ARG A 389 -44.14 -16.55 9.69
N THR A 390 -45.13 -17.45 9.51
CA THR A 390 -45.71 -18.24 10.58
C THR A 390 -44.75 -19.28 11.12
N GLU A 391 -43.98 -19.89 10.23
CA GLU A 391 -42.95 -20.83 10.63
C GLU A 391 -41.80 -20.13 11.36
N ALA A 392 -41.41 -18.93 10.93
CA ALA A 392 -40.43 -18.10 11.64
C ALA A 392 -40.90 -17.71 13.04
N ALA A 393 -42.18 -17.37 13.20
CA ALA A 393 -42.77 -17.10 14.51
C ALA A 393 -42.76 -18.36 15.42
N SER A 394 -43.10 -19.53 14.88
CA SER A 394 -43.00 -20.80 15.57
C SER A 394 -41.56 -21.19 15.93
N TYR A 395 -40.61 -20.86 15.07
CA TYR A 395 -39.18 -21.03 15.36
C TYR A 395 -38.77 -20.17 16.55
N ALA A 396 -39.14 -18.87 16.55
CA ALA A 396 -38.82 -17.95 17.66
C ALA A 396 -39.29 -18.50 19.01
N THR A 397 -40.53 -19.00 19.07
CA THR A 397 -41.09 -19.59 20.27
C THR A 397 -40.34 -20.87 20.71
N ARG A 398 -40.00 -21.77 19.78
CA ARG A 398 -39.22 -23.00 20.10
C ARG A 398 -37.81 -22.70 20.60
N GLN A 399 -37.19 -21.61 20.13
CA GLN A 399 -35.85 -21.22 20.54
C GLN A 399 -35.83 -20.28 21.77
N GLY A 400 -36.96 -19.96 22.33
CA GLY A 400 -37.07 -19.06 23.48
C GLY A 400 -36.69 -17.61 23.18
N LEU A 401 -36.85 -17.20 21.91
CA LEU A 401 -36.53 -15.85 21.44
C LEU A 401 -37.72 -14.89 21.50
N ALA A 402 -38.93 -15.45 21.64
CA ALA A 402 -40.19 -14.69 21.71
C ALA A 402 -40.80 -14.68 23.12
#